data_32a78cac642ddb5431a8899bf373f7e3
#
_entry.id   32a78cac642ddb5431a8899bf373f7e3
#
_cell.length_a   1.000
_cell.length_b   1.000
_cell.length_c   1.000
_cell.angle_alpha   90.00
_cell.angle_beta   90.00
_cell.angle_gamma   90.00
#
_symmetry.space_group_name_H-M   'P 1'
#
loop_
_entity.id
_entity.type
_entity.pdbx_description
1 polymer ?
#
loop_
_entity_poly.entity_id
_entity_poly.type
_entity_poly.pdbx_seq_one_letter_code
_entity_poly.pdbx_strand_id
1 'polypeptide(L)'
;GGEYDNITPGQMVPTFNDFVFNNPVGSIGVVETDFGFHVIKVMDKYDAVLMGTVAQKIQPSEATIDAIYTKASQLEADANENSDFAALAKKAGLEVIPATNLKGFDEYVQGVGSQREIIRWSFNKDTEIGDVRRFEVPQGFVIAKLKDRNESGLLPLDIAKQSVEPIIKNQKKAEIIKKKMSG
;
A
#
# COMPACT_ATOMS: atom_id res chain seq x y z
N GLY A 1 -17.56 34.35 13.82
CA GLY A 1 -16.47 35.05 13.18
C GLY A 1 -15.18 34.28 13.31
N GLY A 2 -14.29 34.45 12.38
CA GLY A 2 -13.00 33.78 12.36
C GLY A 2 -12.08 34.44 11.35
N GLU A 3 -10.87 33.91 11.29
CA GLU A 3 -9.89 34.27 10.29
C GLU A 3 -10.11 33.41 9.05
N TYR A 4 -10.03 34.02 7.87
CA TYR A 4 -10.13 33.35 6.58
C TYR A 4 -8.82 33.57 5.84
N ASP A 5 -8.11 32.47 5.59
CA ASP A 5 -6.87 32.47 4.85
C ASP A 5 -7.09 32.14 3.37
N ASN A 6 -6.24 32.71 2.51
CA ASN A 6 -6.18 32.37 1.09
C ASN A 6 -7.49 32.60 0.31
N ILE A 7 -8.22 33.66 0.61
CA ILE A 7 -9.40 34.05 -0.18
C ILE A 7 -8.95 34.53 -1.56
N THR A 8 -9.53 33.94 -2.62
CA THR A 8 -9.31 34.35 -4.00
C THR A 8 -10.46 35.19 -4.54
N PRO A 9 -10.21 36.08 -5.52
CA PRO A 9 -11.27 36.86 -6.15
C PRO A 9 -12.42 35.99 -6.67
N GLY A 10 -13.66 36.34 -6.32
CA GLY A 10 -14.87 35.60 -6.72
C GLY A 10 -15.23 34.41 -5.83
N GLN A 11 -14.49 34.14 -4.80
CA GLN A 11 -14.78 33.04 -3.85
C GLN A 11 -15.88 33.39 -2.85
N MET A 12 -16.01 34.68 -2.52
CA MET A 12 -17.03 35.22 -1.60
C MET A 12 -18.15 35.93 -2.35
N VAL A 13 -19.27 36.17 -1.66
CA VAL A 13 -20.38 36.96 -2.23
C VAL A 13 -19.89 38.34 -2.67
N PRO A 14 -20.48 38.94 -3.75
CA PRO A 14 -19.92 40.10 -4.42
C PRO A 14 -19.56 41.26 -3.49
N THR A 15 -20.46 41.70 -2.63
CA THR A 15 -20.23 42.83 -1.72
C THR A 15 -19.09 42.57 -0.72
N PHE A 16 -18.97 41.36 -0.22
CA PHE A 16 -17.85 40.93 0.64
C PHE A 16 -16.53 40.90 -0.14
N ASN A 17 -16.56 40.29 -1.32
CA ASN A 17 -15.40 40.18 -2.21
C ASN A 17 -14.87 41.58 -2.58
N ASP A 18 -15.75 42.49 -2.98
CA ASP A 18 -15.39 43.85 -3.36
C ASP A 18 -14.75 44.60 -2.19
N PHE A 19 -15.29 44.46 -0.99
CA PHE A 19 -14.68 45.06 0.19
C PHE A 19 -13.27 44.56 0.44
N VAL A 20 -13.07 43.24 0.42
CA VAL A 20 -11.76 42.63 0.71
C VAL A 20 -10.70 43.00 -0.34
N PHE A 21 -11.06 43.00 -1.62
CA PHE A 21 -10.09 43.20 -2.70
C PHE A 21 -9.86 44.69 -3.07
N ASN A 22 -10.84 45.58 -2.85
CA ASN A 22 -10.71 46.98 -3.22
C ASN A 22 -10.18 47.86 -2.08
N ASN A 23 -10.15 47.40 -0.84
CA ASN A 23 -9.64 48.20 0.29
C ASN A 23 -8.22 47.76 0.70
N PRO A 24 -7.35 48.66 1.17
CA PRO A 24 -5.99 48.34 1.59
C PRO A 24 -5.96 47.50 2.87
N VAL A 25 -4.80 46.85 3.11
CA VAL A 25 -4.53 46.14 4.37
C VAL A 25 -4.76 47.08 5.57
N GLY A 26 -5.39 46.58 6.61
CA GLY A 26 -5.76 47.29 7.82
C GLY A 26 -7.17 47.90 7.76
N SER A 27 -7.85 47.95 6.62
CA SER A 27 -9.20 48.46 6.50
C SER A 27 -10.19 47.62 7.30
N ILE A 28 -11.09 48.32 8.00
CA ILE A 28 -12.19 47.69 8.75
C ILE A 28 -13.49 48.33 8.23
N GLY A 29 -14.49 47.50 7.94
CA GLY A 29 -15.81 47.99 7.51
C GLY A 29 -16.93 47.01 7.79
N VAL A 30 -18.14 47.48 7.62
CA VAL A 30 -19.35 46.65 7.71
C VAL A 30 -19.93 46.52 6.31
N VAL A 31 -20.18 45.27 5.92
CA VAL A 31 -20.73 44.93 4.61
C VAL A 31 -22.03 44.14 4.81
N GLU A 32 -23.07 44.54 4.09
CA GLU A 32 -24.33 43.82 4.05
C GLU A 32 -24.32 42.81 2.89
N THR A 33 -24.78 41.62 3.16
CA THR A 33 -24.95 40.54 2.20
C THR A 33 -26.29 39.85 2.44
N ASP A 34 -26.66 38.91 1.57
CA ASP A 34 -27.88 38.08 1.76
C ASP A 34 -27.82 37.22 3.04
N PHE A 35 -26.64 37.06 3.64
CA PHE A 35 -26.41 36.33 4.90
C PHE A 35 -26.37 37.21 6.14
N GLY A 36 -26.57 38.54 5.99
CA GLY A 36 -26.57 39.52 7.06
C GLY A 36 -25.40 40.50 7.02
N PHE A 37 -25.14 41.15 8.17
CA PHE A 37 -24.07 42.13 8.29
C PHE A 37 -22.76 41.48 8.74
N HIS A 38 -21.68 41.78 8.03
CA HIS A 38 -20.35 41.28 8.29
C HIS A 38 -19.42 42.43 8.67
N VAL A 39 -18.76 42.34 9.80
CA VAL A 39 -17.65 43.24 10.16
C VAL A 39 -16.37 42.59 9.64
N ILE A 40 -15.75 43.25 8.65
CA ILE A 40 -14.58 42.69 7.94
C ILE A 40 -13.36 43.56 8.26
N LYS A 41 -12.23 42.90 8.53
CA LYS A 41 -10.90 43.51 8.59
C LYS A 41 -9.99 42.84 7.57
N VAL A 42 -9.40 43.63 6.68
CA VAL A 42 -8.37 43.14 5.73
C VAL A 42 -7.05 43.10 6.48
N MET A 43 -6.56 41.90 6.74
CA MET A 43 -5.34 41.68 7.55
C MET A 43 -4.08 41.66 6.70
N ASP A 44 -4.14 41.02 5.53
CA ASP A 44 -3.02 40.91 4.62
C ASP A 44 -3.47 40.75 3.18
N LYS A 45 -2.58 41.00 2.21
CA LYS A 45 -2.77 40.77 0.77
C LYS A 45 -1.48 40.27 0.15
N TYR A 46 -1.59 39.24 -0.62
CA TYR A 46 -0.45 38.67 -1.38
C TYR A 46 -0.83 38.49 -2.84
N ASP A 47 0.17 38.50 -3.68
CA ASP A 47 0.01 38.20 -5.08
C ASP A 47 -0.32 36.73 -5.28
N ALA A 48 -1.36 36.43 -6.04
CA ALA A 48 -1.70 35.10 -6.47
C ALA A 48 -1.17 34.85 -7.87
N VAL A 49 -0.54 33.72 -8.09
CA VAL A 49 -0.09 33.29 -9.39
C VAL A 49 -0.96 32.14 -9.90
N LEU A 50 -1.37 32.22 -11.16
CA LEU A 50 -2.04 31.12 -11.84
C LEU A 50 -0.96 30.17 -12.40
N MET A 51 -0.86 28.98 -11.85
CA MET A 51 0.03 27.94 -12.37
C MET A 51 -0.73 26.98 -13.24
N GLY A 52 -0.29 26.81 -14.49
CA GLY A 52 -0.69 25.71 -15.34
C GLY A 52 0.33 24.57 -15.24
N THR A 53 -0.10 23.41 -14.80
CA THR A 53 0.74 22.22 -14.78
C THR A 53 0.50 21.40 -16.03
N VAL A 54 1.55 21.17 -16.83
CA VAL A 54 1.52 20.22 -17.94
C VAL A 54 2.27 18.98 -17.49
N ALA A 55 1.58 17.86 -17.40
CA ALA A 55 2.17 16.58 -17.02
C ALA A 55 1.91 15.55 -18.11
N GLN A 56 2.96 14.85 -18.52
CA GLN A 56 2.85 13.69 -19.40
C GLN A 56 3.28 12.45 -18.64
N LYS A 57 2.37 11.47 -18.54
CA LYS A 57 2.67 10.19 -17.92
C LYS A 57 3.62 9.40 -18.84
N ILE A 58 4.77 9.01 -18.32
CA ILE A 58 5.69 8.10 -19.01
C ILE A 58 5.11 6.70 -18.90
N GLN A 59 4.82 6.08 -20.05
CA GLN A 59 4.34 4.70 -20.15
C GLN A 59 5.29 3.91 -21.05
N PRO A 60 5.52 2.62 -20.77
CA PRO A 60 6.28 1.76 -21.68
C PRO A 60 5.53 1.63 -23.01
N SER A 61 6.27 1.48 -24.11
CA SER A 61 5.68 1.20 -25.42
C SER A 61 5.08 -0.21 -25.46
N GLU A 62 4.13 -0.45 -26.37
CA GLU A 62 3.56 -1.78 -26.61
C GLU A 62 4.65 -2.82 -26.87
N ALA A 63 5.64 -2.50 -27.71
CA ALA A 63 6.77 -3.38 -27.97
C ALA A 63 7.57 -3.74 -26.71
N THR A 64 7.69 -2.82 -25.74
CA THR A 64 8.34 -3.08 -24.46
C THR A 64 7.48 -4.02 -23.61
N ILE A 65 6.18 -3.79 -23.57
CA ILE A 65 5.23 -4.63 -22.81
C ILE A 65 5.24 -6.05 -23.38
N ASP A 66 5.17 -6.21 -24.71
CA ASP A 66 5.20 -7.50 -25.38
C ASP A 66 6.51 -8.27 -25.14
N ALA A 67 7.64 -7.56 -25.14
CA ALA A 67 8.94 -8.17 -24.85
C ALA A 67 9.02 -8.68 -23.40
N ILE A 68 8.47 -7.92 -22.44
CA ILE A 68 8.42 -8.32 -21.02
C ILE A 68 7.42 -9.47 -20.84
N TYR A 69 6.26 -9.42 -21.49
CA TYR A 69 5.27 -10.49 -21.50
C TYR A 69 5.87 -11.81 -21.98
N THR A 70 6.59 -11.78 -23.12
CA THR A 70 7.23 -12.95 -23.70
C THR A 70 8.26 -13.55 -22.73
N LYS A 71 9.11 -12.71 -22.12
CA LYS A 71 10.07 -13.17 -21.12
C LYS A 71 9.39 -13.77 -19.87
N ALA A 72 8.32 -13.14 -19.40
CA ALA A 72 7.57 -13.63 -18.25
C ALA A 72 6.87 -14.97 -18.54
N SER A 73 6.33 -15.13 -19.77
CA SER A 73 5.72 -16.39 -20.22
C SER A 73 6.74 -17.52 -20.33
N GLN A 74 7.93 -17.22 -20.87
CA GLN A 74 9.00 -18.20 -20.94
C GLN A 74 9.46 -18.64 -19.55
N LEU A 75 9.64 -17.69 -18.64
CA LEU A 75 10.05 -18.00 -17.27
C LEU A 75 8.99 -18.80 -16.51
N GLU A 76 7.70 -18.53 -16.74
CA GLU A 76 6.58 -19.31 -16.19
C GLU A 76 6.64 -20.76 -16.70
N ALA A 77 6.84 -20.97 -18.00
CA ALA A 77 6.98 -22.29 -18.59
C ALA A 77 8.19 -23.05 -18.02
N ASP A 78 9.37 -22.40 -18.02
CA ASP A 78 10.59 -22.98 -17.48
C ASP A 78 10.45 -23.33 -15.97
N ALA A 79 9.70 -22.54 -15.22
CA ALA A 79 9.49 -22.75 -13.78
C ALA A 79 8.48 -23.87 -13.48
N ASN A 80 7.55 -24.15 -14.39
CA ASN A 80 6.64 -25.30 -14.29
C ASN A 80 7.38 -26.62 -14.59
N GLU A 81 8.37 -26.59 -15.50
CA GLU A 81 9.15 -27.77 -15.85
C GLU A 81 10.28 -28.05 -14.82
N ASN A 82 10.75 -27.03 -14.13
CA ASN A 82 11.94 -27.08 -13.28
C ASN A 82 11.61 -26.84 -11.80
N SER A 83 12.11 -27.70 -10.94
CA SER A 83 11.86 -27.58 -9.47
C SER A 83 12.61 -26.43 -8.82
N ASP A 84 13.76 -25.98 -9.37
CA ASP A 84 14.59 -24.92 -8.77
C ASP A 84 14.21 -23.53 -9.28
N PHE A 85 13.11 -23.01 -8.74
CA PHE A 85 12.59 -21.66 -9.03
C PHE A 85 13.62 -20.56 -8.70
N ALA A 86 14.42 -20.73 -7.64
CA ALA A 86 15.38 -19.71 -7.22
C ALA A 86 16.55 -19.60 -8.19
N ALA A 87 17.05 -20.73 -8.70
CA ALA A 87 18.11 -20.74 -9.73
C ALA A 87 17.63 -20.10 -11.03
N LEU A 88 16.39 -20.39 -11.46
CA LEU A 88 15.80 -19.81 -12.65
C LEU A 88 15.64 -18.29 -12.52
N ALA A 89 15.10 -17.79 -11.40
CA ALA A 89 14.96 -16.37 -11.13
C ALA A 89 16.34 -15.68 -11.16
N LYS A 90 17.34 -16.24 -10.50
CA LYS A 90 18.70 -15.72 -10.51
C LYS A 90 19.32 -15.64 -11.91
N LYS A 91 19.12 -16.70 -12.73
CA LYS A 91 19.57 -16.74 -14.13
C LYS A 91 18.90 -15.63 -14.96
N ALA A 92 17.63 -15.33 -14.68
CA ALA A 92 16.88 -14.25 -15.32
C ALA A 92 17.20 -12.85 -14.75
N GLY A 93 18.09 -12.73 -13.76
CA GLY A 93 18.43 -11.47 -13.09
C GLY A 93 17.32 -10.93 -12.18
N LEU A 94 16.43 -11.84 -11.70
CA LEU A 94 15.30 -11.50 -10.86
C LEU A 94 15.54 -11.95 -9.41
N GLU A 95 14.94 -11.23 -8.47
CA GLU A 95 14.97 -11.55 -7.05
C GLU A 95 13.73 -12.34 -6.65
N VAL A 96 13.93 -13.38 -5.83
CA VAL A 96 12.82 -14.14 -5.22
C VAL A 96 12.50 -13.55 -3.86
N ILE A 97 11.30 -13.02 -3.73
CA ILE A 97 10.79 -12.47 -2.46
C ILE A 97 9.88 -13.51 -1.81
N PRO A 98 10.25 -14.06 -0.64
CA PRO A 98 9.41 -15.01 0.06
C PRO A 98 8.20 -14.29 0.68
N ALA A 99 6.99 -14.74 0.32
CA ALA A 99 5.75 -14.30 0.96
C ALA A 99 5.34 -15.36 1.97
N THR A 100 5.55 -15.09 3.25
CA THR A 100 5.28 -16.03 4.35
C THR A 100 4.08 -15.59 5.18
N ASN A 101 3.42 -16.56 5.83
CA ASN A 101 2.29 -16.32 6.75
C ASN A 101 1.08 -15.62 6.10
N LEU A 102 0.88 -15.78 4.80
CA LEU A 102 -0.31 -15.28 4.12
C LEU A 102 -1.56 -16.00 4.62
N LYS A 103 -2.63 -15.25 4.80
CA LYS A 103 -3.96 -15.77 5.14
C LYS A 103 -4.90 -15.60 3.95
N GLY A 104 -5.90 -16.47 3.84
CA GLY A 104 -6.83 -16.45 2.71
C GLY A 104 -7.61 -15.14 2.51
N PHE A 105 -7.70 -14.29 3.54
CA PHE A 105 -8.37 -12.98 3.48
C PHE A 105 -7.41 -11.80 3.38
N ASP A 106 -6.10 -12.01 3.37
CA ASP A 106 -5.15 -10.93 3.17
C ASP A 106 -5.32 -10.32 1.76
N GLU A 107 -4.93 -9.07 1.64
CA GLU A 107 -4.96 -8.34 0.35
C GLU A 107 -3.55 -7.98 -0.11
N TYR A 108 -2.61 -7.99 0.80
CA TYR A 108 -1.25 -7.53 0.58
C TYR A 108 -0.27 -8.71 0.46
N VAL A 109 0.57 -8.67 -0.59
CA VAL A 109 1.68 -9.62 -0.80
C VAL A 109 2.99 -8.86 -0.66
N GLN A 110 3.89 -9.36 0.17
CA GLN A 110 5.19 -8.73 0.42
C GLN A 110 5.97 -8.57 -0.90
N GLY A 111 6.50 -7.37 -1.14
CA GLY A 111 7.26 -7.02 -2.34
C GLY A 111 6.44 -6.76 -3.61
N VAL A 112 5.14 -7.05 -3.59
CA VAL A 112 4.25 -6.89 -4.75
C VAL A 112 3.15 -5.86 -4.50
N GLY A 113 2.74 -5.69 -3.25
CA GLY A 113 1.68 -4.77 -2.87
C GLY A 113 0.31 -5.44 -2.75
N SER A 114 -0.76 -4.66 -2.94
CA SER A 114 -2.13 -5.15 -2.86
C SER A 114 -2.46 -5.99 -4.10
N GLN A 115 -2.42 -7.32 -3.95
CA GLN A 115 -2.64 -8.29 -5.02
C GLN A 115 -3.49 -9.47 -4.54
N ARG A 116 -4.77 -9.20 -4.39
CA ARG A 116 -5.77 -10.19 -3.94
C ARG A 116 -5.84 -11.42 -4.83
N GLU A 117 -5.56 -11.28 -6.12
CA GLU A 117 -5.61 -12.38 -7.08
C GLU A 117 -4.56 -13.45 -6.78
N ILE A 118 -3.34 -13.05 -6.42
CA ILE A 118 -2.26 -13.98 -6.04
C ILE A 118 -2.67 -14.78 -4.80
N ILE A 119 -3.25 -14.10 -3.79
CA ILE A 119 -3.71 -14.76 -2.57
C ILE A 119 -4.86 -15.73 -2.86
N ARG A 120 -5.86 -15.31 -3.63
CA ARG A 120 -6.97 -16.19 -4.03
C ARG A 120 -6.48 -17.44 -4.77
N TRP A 121 -5.53 -17.28 -5.67
CA TRP A 121 -4.92 -18.40 -6.37
C TRP A 121 -4.19 -19.34 -5.40
N SER A 122 -3.37 -18.81 -4.49
CA SER A 122 -2.60 -19.64 -3.55
C SER A 122 -3.46 -20.44 -2.57
N PHE A 123 -4.70 -19.99 -2.31
CA PHE A 123 -5.67 -20.69 -1.46
C PHE A 123 -6.77 -21.42 -2.25
N ASN A 124 -6.72 -21.43 -3.57
CA ASN A 124 -7.64 -22.19 -4.38
C ASN A 124 -7.39 -23.71 -4.19
N LYS A 125 -8.46 -24.48 -4.11
CA LYS A 125 -8.40 -25.94 -3.95
C LYS A 125 -7.75 -26.63 -5.15
N ASP A 126 -7.90 -26.06 -6.33
CA ASP A 126 -7.35 -26.59 -7.58
C ASP A 126 -5.86 -26.25 -7.79
N THR A 127 -5.28 -25.41 -6.92
CA THR A 127 -3.85 -25.07 -6.98
C THR A 127 -3.07 -26.03 -6.10
N GLU A 128 -2.07 -26.69 -6.64
CA GLU A 128 -1.22 -27.65 -5.96
C GLU A 128 0.12 -27.04 -5.49
N ILE A 129 0.74 -27.67 -4.51
CA ILE A 129 2.10 -27.29 -4.08
C ILE A 129 3.07 -27.57 -5.22
N GLY A 130 3.81 -26.55 -5.62
CA GLY A 130 4.70 -26.59 -6.78
C GLY A 130 4.19 -25.81 -7.97
N ASP A 131 2.89 -25.54 -8.05
CA ASP A 131 2.30 -24.78 -9.14
C ASP A 131 2.93 -23.39 -9.27
N VAL A 132 3.10 -22.98 -10.52
CA VAL A 132 3.61 -21.67 -10.90
C VAL A 132 2.57 -20.95 -11.75
N ARG A 133 2.35 -19.68 -11.47
CA ARG A 133 1.45 -18.84 -12.25
C ARG A 133 1.97 -17.42 -12.37
N ARG A 134 1.78 -16.84 -13.55
CA ARG A 134 2.04 -15.44 -13.83
C ARG A 134 0.80 -14.59 -13.54
N PHE A 135 1.03 -13.42 -12.94
CA PHE A 135 0.01 -12.40 -12.66
C PHE A 135 0.44 -11.08 -13.27
N GLU A 136 -0.52 -10.36 -13.82
CA GLU A 136 -0.33 -9.00 -14.28
C GLU A 136 -0.56 -8.04 -13.11
N VAL A 137 0.36 -7.12 -12.92
CA VAL A 137 0.31 -6.10 -11.86
C VAL A 137 0.61 -4.73 -12.47
N PRO A 138 0.25 -3.61 -11.81
CA PRO A 138 0.48 -2.28 -12.37
C PRO A 138 1.94 -1.97 -12.76
N GLN A 139 2.91 -2.64 -12.14
CA GLN A 139 4.34 -2.48 -12.41
C GLN A 139 4.91 -3.48 -13.42
N GLY A 140 4.09 -4.41 -13.94
CA GLY A 140 4.53 -5.43 -14.89
C GLY A 140 3.96 -6.82 -14.61
N PHE A 141 4.80 -7.83 -14.53
CA PHE A 141 4.39 -9.22 -14.27
C PHE A 141 5.07 -9.80 -13.04
N VAL A 142 4.31 -10.57 -12.28
CA VAL A 142 4.81 -11.34 -11.13
C VAL A 142 4.59 -12.81 -11.42
N ILE A 143 5.63 -13.62 -11.20
CA ILE A 143 5.54 -15.09 -11.29
C ILE A 143 5.59 -15.61 -9.87
N ALA A 144 4.52 -16.25 -9.44
CA ALA A 144 4.39 -16.83 -8.12
C ALA A 144 4.45 -18.35 -8.19
N LYS A 145 5.19 -18.97 -7.25
CA LYS A 145 5.23 -20.42 -7.05
C LYS A 145 4.66 -20.74 -5.68
N LEU A 146 3.68 -21.63 -5.61
CA LEU A 146 3.17 -22.13 -4.36
C LEU A 146 4.16 -23.13 -3.76
N LYS A 147 4.84 -22.74 -2.67
CA LYS A 147 5.86 -23.58 -2.04
C LYS A 147 5.28 -24.48 -0.97
N ASP A 148 4.34 -23.97 -0.20
CA ASP A 148 3.73 -24.68 0.92
C ASP A 148 2.35 -24.13 1.24
N ARG A 149 1.48 -24.96 1.80
CA ARG A 149 0.14 -24.58 2.26
C ARG A 149 -0.16 -25.28 3.56
N ASN A 150 -0.34 -24.51 4.61
CA ASN A 150 -0.81 -25.05 5.88
C ASN A 150 -2.33 -25.10 5.88
N GLU A 151 -2.91 -26.27 6.03
CA GLU A 151 -4.33 -26.42 6.28
C GLU A 151 -4.70 -25.88 7.66
N SER A 152 -5.99 -25.56 7.86
CA SER A 152 -6.48 -25.11 9.16
C SER A 152 -6.29 -26.23 10.19
N GLY A 153 -5.55 -25.95 11.26
CA GLY A 153 -5.25 -26.93 12.29
C GLY A 153 -4.08 -26.51 13.18
N LEU A 154 -3.45 -27.49 13.79
CA LEU A 154 -2.24 -27.25 14.58
C LEU A 154 -1.07 -26.92 13.65
N LEU A 155 -0.34 -25.87 13.99
CA LEU A 155 0.89 -25.53 13.26
C LEU A 155 1.90 -26.69 13.31
N PRO A 156 2.60 -26.97 12.20
CA PRO A 156 3.71 -27.91 12.21
C PRO A 156 4.71 -27.59 13.32
N LEU A 157 5.26 -28.63 13.94
CA LEU A 157 6.12 -28.49 15.13
C LEU A 157 7.31 -27.54 14.88
N ASP A 158 7.91 -27.59 13.70
CA ASP A 158 9.07 -26.78 13.33
C ASP A 158 8.74 -25.28 13.30
N ILE A 159 7.53 -24.93 12.85
CA ILE A 159 7.04 -23.56 12.81
C ILE A 159 6.61 -23.11 14.22
N ALA A 160 5.89 -23.96 14.93
CA ALA A 160 5.39 -23.68 16.28
C ALA A 160 6.54 -23.57 17.32
N LYS A 161 7.63 -24.27 17.12
CA LYS A 161 8.75 -24.36 18.07
C LYS A 161 9.32 -23.00 18.43
N GLN A 162 9.51 -22.13 17.45
CA GLN A 162 10.11 -20.79 17.69
C GLN A 162 9.25 -19.91 18.61
N SER A 163 7.93 -20.01 18.50
CA SER A 163 7.00 -19.21 19.31
C SER A 163 6.62 -19.87 20.63
N VAL A 164 6.55 -21.20 20.67
CA VAL A 164 6.05 -21.95 21.82
C VAL A 164 7.17 -22.34 22.81
N GLU A 165 8.40 -22.57 22.32
CA GLU A 165 9.52 -22.97 23.16
C GLU A 165 9.84 -21.96 24.30
N PRO A 166 9.89 -20.63 24.08
CA PRO A 166 10.11 -19.66 25.15
C PRO A 166 8.99 -19.69 26.20
N ILE A 167 7.74 -19.90 25.76
CA ILE A 167 6.58 -19.95 26.65
C ILE A 167 6.67 -21.16 27.57
N ILE A 168 6.92 -22.34 27.01
CA ILE A 168 7.06 -23.58 27.79
C ILE A 168 8.26 -23.49 28.73
N LYS A 169 9.40 -22.96 28.30
CA LYS A 169 10.57 -22.76 29.15
C LYS A 169 10.25 -21.87 30.37
N ASN A 170 9.52 -20.80 30.16
CA ASN A 170 9.13 -19.90 31.25
C ASN A 170 8.13 -20.56 32.20
N GLN A 171 7.16 -21.32 31.69
CA GLN A 171 6.24 -22.09 32.53
C GLN A 171 6.98 -23.11 33.41
N LYS A 172 7.88 -23.90 32.83
CA LYS A 172 8.68 -24.87 33.58
C LYS A 172 9.58 -24.21 34.63
N LYS A 173 10.19 -23.05 34.31
CA LYS A 173 10.95 -22.26 35.28
C LYS A 173 10.07 -21.79 36.44
N ALA A 174 8.88 -21.28 36.14
CA ALA A 174 7.94 -20.84 37.16
C ALA A 174 7.48 -21.98 38.09
N GLU A 175 7.23 -23.17 37.55
CA GLU A 175 6.91 -24.37 38.34
C GLU A 175 8.05 -24.76 39.27
N ILE A 176 9.30 -24.76 38.81
CA ILE A 176 10.48 -25.06 39.62
C ILE A 176 10.64 -24.03 40.74
N ILE A 177 10.49 -22.77 40.45
CA ILE A 177 10.57 -21.67 41.44
C ILE A 177 9.46 -21.85 42.47
N LYS A 178 8.22 -22.09 42.03
CA LYS A 178 7.08 -22.32 42.94
C LYS A 178 7.32 -23.46 43.89
N LYS A 179 7.86 -24.60 43.40
CA LYS A 179 8.23 -25.72 44.26
C LYS A 179 9.33 -25.38 45.28
N LYS A 180 10.30 -24.54 44.93
CA LYS A 180 11.35 -24.07 45.84
C LYS A 180 10.86 -23.07 46.89
N MET A 181 9.81 -22.34 46.59
CA MET A 181 9.23 -21.34 47.54
C MET A 181 8.17 -21.93 48.46
N SER A 182 7.62 -23.11 48.15
CA SER A 182 6.60 -23.78 48.97
C SER A 182 7.17 -24.89 49.89
N GLY A 183 8.47 -25.08 49.98
CA GLY A 183 9.20 -25.88 50.95
C GLY A 183 10.01 -25.00 51.84
#